data_c97cdafb33882052a544b4ff1f847595
#
_entry.id   c97cdafb33882052a544b4ff1f847595
#
_cell.length_a   1.000
_cell.length_b   1.000
_cell.length_c   1.000
_cell.angle_alpha   90.00
_cell.angle_beta   90.00
_cell.angle_gamma   90.00
#
_symmetry.space_group_name_H-M   'P 1'
#
loop_
_entity.id
_entity.type
_entity.pdbx_description
1 polymer ?
#
loop_
_entity_poly.entity_id
_entity_poly.type
_entity_poly.pdbx_seq_one_letter_code
_entity_poly.pdbx_strand_id
1 'polypeptide(L)'
;MGMIIILLAFFIQTGNVNGFVVWISLPIVITIGLINMANNIRDRVKDKASGRKTLSILLGKKASITFMAAMYILAYLIVIFTALFKSGGSLFYLLVLFSFPMPIKAIRRFNKNDTPASMMPAMAATGKTNTVFGILYALGIYISALLGGI
;
A
#
# COMPACT_ATOMS: atom_id res chain seq x y z
N MET A 1 9.59 0.22 -7.94
CA MET A 1 9.70 1.68 -8.07
C MET A 1 9.47 2.42 -6.76
N GLY A 2 8.42 2.18 -5.99
CA GLY A 2 8.13 2.93 -4.76
C GLY A 2 9.28 3.01 -3.76
N MET A 3 9.94 1.88 -3.44
CA MET A 3 11.06 1.85 -2.51
C MET A 3 12.26 2.70 -2.98
N ILE A 4 12.65 2.57 -4.25
CA ILE A 4 13.79 3.30 -4.80
C ILE A 4 13.58 4.81 -4.69
N ILE A 5 12.38 5.30 -4.96
CA ILE A 5 12.05 6.73 -4.88
C ILE A 5 12.22 7.23 -3.44
N ILE A 6 11.71 6.48 -2.45
CA ILE A 6 11.82 6.86 -1.03
C ILE A 6 13.28 6.86 -0.57
N LEU A 7 14.03 5.81 -0.92
CA LEU A 7 15.44 5.68 -0.53
C LEU A 7 16.31 6.74 -1.20
N LEU A 8 16.08 7.06 -2.48
CA LEU A 8 16.79 8.15 -3.17
C LEU A 8 16.46 9.50 -2.55
N ALA A 9 15.20 9.80 -2.28
CA ALA A 9 14.81 11.05 -1.64
C ALA A 9 15.46 11.20 -0.26
N PHE A 10 15.51 10.14 0.53
CA PHE A 10 16.18 10.12 1.83
C PHE A 10 17.71 10.28 1.68
N PHE A 11 18.32 9.57 0.74
CA PHE A 11 19.77 9.66 0.49
C PHE A 11 20.19 11.06 0.05
N ILE A 12 19.43 11.71 -0.83
CA ILE A 12 19.73 13.09 -1.28
C ILE A 12 19.73 14.07 -0.11
N GLN A 13 18.87 13.86 0.88
CA GLN A 13 18.74 14.76 2.03
C GLN A 13 19.74 14.46 3.15
N THR A 14 20.14 13.21 3.34
CA THR A 14 20.92 12.77 4.51
C THR A 14 22.31 12.26 4.17
N GLY A 15 22.60 12.01 2.88
CA GLY A 15 23.85 11.40 2.42
C GLY A 15 24.01 9.94 2.80
N ASN A 16 23.01 9.31 3.45
CA ASN A 16 23.10 7.93 3.94
C ASN A 16 21.77 7.19 3.77
N VAL A 17 21.82 5.85 3.78
CA VAL A 17 20.63 4.97 3.84
C VAL A 17 20.83 3.98 4.98
N ASN A 18 19.91 3.97 5.93
CA ASN A 18 19.93 3.04 7.06
C ASN A 18 18.79 2.01 6.96
N GLY A 19 18.93 0.92 7.73
CA GLY A 19 17.93 -0.15 7.74
C GLY A 19 16.55 0.29 8.26
N PHE A 20 16.49 1.36 9.07
CA PHE A 20 15.23 1.89 9.58
C PHE A 20 14.40 2.52 8.46
N VAL A 21 15.01 3.33 7.58
CA VAL A 21 14.30 3.95 6.46
C VAL A 21 13.80 2.92 5.46
N VAL A 22 14.56 1.83 5.24
CA VAL A 22 14.09 0.70 4.43
C VAL A 22 12.84 0.09 5.05
N TRP A 23 12.88 -0.16 6.36
CA TRP A 23 11.76 -0.76 7.08
C TRP A 23 10.49 0.10 7.05
N ILE A 24 10.58 1.38 7.41
CA ILE A 24 9.41 2.28 7.43
C ILE A 24 8.85 2.58 6.05
N SER A 25 9.62 2.35 4.98
CA SER A 25 9.12 2.49 3.60
C SER A 25 8.23 1.33 3.15
N LEU A 26 8.35 0.14 3.77
CA LEU A 26 7.63 -1.07 3.33
C LEU A 26 6.11 -0.91 3.23
N PRO A 27 5.40 -0.29 4.19
CA PRO A 27 3.95 -0.11 4.09
C PRO A 27 3.54 0.67 2.84
N ILE A 28 4.26 1.74 2.51
CA ILE A 28 4.02 2.54 1.30
C ILE A 28 4.32 1.75 0.03
N VAL A 29 5.42 1.01 0.00
CA VAL A 29 5.79 0.15 -1.14
C VAL A 29 4.71 -0.89 -1.40
N ILE A 30 4.17 -1.51 -0.34
CA ILE A 30 3.07 -2.46 -0.44
C ILE A 30 1.83 -1.78 -1.04
N THR A 31 1.40 -0.64 -0.49
CA THR A 31 0.17 0.03 -0.96
C THR A 31 0.29 0.54 -2.41
N ILE A 32 1.47 0.99 -2.84
CA ILE A 32 1.75 1.31 -4.25
C ILE A 32 1.67 0.05 -5.13
N GLY A 33 2.25 -1.06 -4.68
CA GLY A 33 2.15 -2.36 -5.38
C GLY A 33 0.71 -2.82 -5.56
N LEU A 34 -0.17 -2.51 -4.60
CA LEU A 34 -1.59 -2.84 -4.68
C LEU A 34 -2.36 -2.04 -5.74
N ILE A 35 -1.89 -0.86 -6.16
CA ILE A 35 -2.45 -0.16 -7.32
C ILE A 35 -2.21 -0.99 -8.59
N ASN A 36 -0.98 -1.52 -8.77
CA ASN A 36 -0.68 -2.40 -9.90
C ASN A 36 -1.49 -3.71 -9.83
N MET A 37 -1.67 -4.27 -8.64
CA MET A 37 -2.50 -5.45 -8.46
C MET A 37 -3.97 -5.18 -8.82
N ALA A 38 -4.51 -4.02 -8.45
CA ALA A 38 -5.85 -3.59 -8.83
C ALA A 38 -6.00 -3.49 -10.36
N ASN A 39 -5.01 -2.90 -11.06
CA ASN A 39 -4.96 -2.87 -12.53
C ASN A 39 -4.98 -4.29 -13.11
N ASN A 40 -4.14 -5.18 -12.59
CA ASN A 40 -4.04 -6.57 -13.06
C ASN A 40 -5.36 -7.35 -12.83
N ILE A 41 -6.09 -7.07 -11.75
CA ILE A 41 -7.41 -7.70 -11.51
C ILE A 41 -8.42 -7.21 -12.54
N ARG A 42 -8.47 -5.89 -12.80
CA ARG A 42 -9.37 -5.29 -13.78
C ARG A 42 -9.10 -5.81 -15.20
N ASP A 43 -7.83 -5.79 -15.60
CA ASP A 43 -7.43 -6.03 -16.98
C ASP A 43 -7.15 -7.52 -17.28
N ARG A 44 -7.36 -8.42 -16.30
CA ARG A 44 -7.00 -9.83 -16.35
C ARG A 44 -7.43 -10.55 -17.63
N VAL A 45 -8.66 -10.32 -18.10
CA VAL A 45 -9.18 -10.98 -19.30
C VAL A 45 -8.47 -10.47 -20.56
N LYS A 46 -8.29 -9.15 -20.67
CA LYS A 46 -7.57 -8.51 -21.78
C LYS A 46 -6.10 -8.90 -21.80
N ASP A 47 -5.44 -8.88 -20.65
CA ASP A 47 -4.03 -9.26 -20.53
C ASP A 47 -3.80 -10.73 -20.91
N LYS A 48 -4.71 -11.63 -20.50
CA LYS A 48 -4.64 -13.04 -20.89
C LYS A 48 -4.77 -13.21 -22.39
N ALA A 49 -5.72 -12.51 -23.04
CA ALA A 49 -5.90 -12.54 -24.49
C ALA A 49 -4.68 -11.98 -25.25
N SER A 50 -3.94 -11.05 -24.65
CA SER A 50 -2.69 -10.47 -25.20
C SER A 50 -1.44 -11.29 -24.87
N GLY A 51 -1.56 -12.49 -24.31
CA GLY A 51 -0.43 -13.37 -23.96
C GLY A 51 0.39 -12.90 -22.74
N ARG A 52 -0.05 -11.88 -21.99
CA ARG A 52 0.63 -11.43 -20.79
C ARG A 52 0.53 -12.45 -19.67
N LYS A 53 1.58 -12.51 -18.84
CA LYS A 53 1.63 -13.35 -17.63
C LYS A 53 1.66 -12.43 -16.40
N THR A 54 0.49 -12.09 -15.86
CA THR A 54 0.37 -11.32 -14.62
C THR A 54 0.01 -12.21 -13.45
N LEU A 55 0.32 -11.77 -12.22
CA LEU A 55 -0.02 -12.51 -11.00
C LEU A 55 -1.54 -12.78 -10.92
N SER A 56 -2.37 -11.82 -11.35
CA SER A 56 -3.83 -11.98 -11.38
C SER A 56 -4.31 -13.03 -12.39
N ILE A 57 -3.57 -13.27 -13.47
CA ILE A 57 -3.87 -14.35 -14.42
C ILE A 57 -3.56 -15.71 -13.80
N LEU A 58 -2.41 -15.82 -13.11
CA LEU A 58 -1.95 -17.05 -12.48
C LEU A 58 -2.85 -17.47 -11.31
N LEU A 59 -3.18 -16.54 -10.44
CA LEU A 59 -3.99 -16.80 -9.24
C LEU A 59 -5.51 -16.90 -9.53
N GLY A 60 -5.97 -16.24 -10.59
CA GLY A 60 -7.38 -16.00 -10.83
C GLY A 60 -7.95 -14.86 -9.98
N LYS A 61 -9.17 -14.42 -10.28
CA LYS A 61 -9.79 -13.23 -9.68
C LYS A 61 -9.90 -13.32 -8.15
N LYS A 62 -10.52 -14.38 -7.63
CA LYS A 62 -10.79 -14.53 -6.18
C LYS A 62 -9.49 -14.51 -5.37
N ALA A 63 -8.51 -15.34 -5.74
CA ALA A 63 -7.24 -15.42 -5.02
C ALA A 63 -6.44 -14.10 -5.14
N SER A 64 -6.54 -13.39 -6.26
CA SER A 64 -5.93 -12.07 -6.43
C SER A 64 -6.52 -11.03 -5.46
N ILE A 65 -7.83 -11.03 -5.27
CA ILE A 65 -8.50 -10.13 -4.32
C ILE A 65 -8.15 -10.51 -2.87
N THR A 66 -8.08 -11.80 -2.56
CA THR A 66 -7.63 -12.28 -1.23
C THR A 66 -6.17 -11.89 -0.97
N PHE A 67 -5.29 -12.06 -1.95
CA PHE A 67 -3.90 -11.60 -1.87
C PHE A 67 -3.82 -10.08 -1.60
N MET A 68 -4.61 -9.30 -2.33
CA MET A 68 -4.69 -7.85 -2.14
C MET A 68 -5.14 -7.49 -0.72
N ALA A 69 -6.14 -8.20 -0.17
CA ALA A 69 -6.61 -8.01 1.20
C ALA A 69 -5.53 -8.35 2.22
N ALA A 70 -4.82 -9.48 2.04
CA ALA A 70 -3.73 -9.90 2.90
C ALA A 70 -2.58 -8.88 2.91
N MET A 71 -2.23 -8.32 1.75
CA MET A 71 -1.19 -7.30 1.65
C MET A 71 -1.59 -5.98 2.30
N TYR A 72 -2.86 -5.57 2.25
CA TYR A 72 -3.32 -4.42 3.04
C TYR A 72 -3.17 -4.69 4.54
N ILE A 73 -3.62 -5.86 5.02
CA ILE A 73 -3.46 -6.25 6.43
C ILE A 73 -1.97 -6.20 6.82
N LEU A 74 -1.09 -6.77 6.00
CA LEU A 74 0.36 -6.75 6.25
C LEU A 74 0.90 -5.31 6.36
N ALA A 75 0.49 -4.41 5.48
CA ALA A 75 0.93 -3.01 5.52
C ALA A 75 0.54 -2.34 6.86
N TYR A 76 -0.70 -2.52 7.33
CA TYR A 76 -1.13 -1.99 8.62
C TYR A 76 -0.42 -2.66 9.79
N LEU A 77 -0.20 -3.98 9.75
CA LEU A 77 0.54 -4.69 10.80
C LEU A 77 1.98 -4.21 10.93
N ILE A 78 2.67 -3.94 9.81
CA ILE A 78 4.02 -3.36 9.84
C ILE A 78 4.01 -2.00 10.54
N VAL A 79 3.04 -1.13 10.25
CA VAL A 79 2.92 0.18 10.91
C VAL A 79 2.65 0.02 12.40
N ILE A 80 1.71 -0.83 12.80
CA ILE A 80 1.38 -1.09 14.20
C ILE A 80 2.61 -1.65 14.93
N PHE A 81 3.27 -2.65 14.34
CA PHE A 81 4.49 -3.22 14.92
C PHE A 81 5.59 -2.17 15.10
N THR A 82 5.79 -1.32 14.08
CA THR A 82 6.78 -0.23 14.14
C THR A 82 6.44 0.76 15.24
N ALA A 83 5.16 1.14 15.35
CA ALA A 83 4.71 2.10 16.36
C ALA A 83 4.92 1.61 17.80
N LEU A 84 4.74 0.32 18.04
CA LEU A 84 4.70 -0.23 19.41
C LEU A 84 6.03 -0.85 19.86
N PHE A 85 6.80 -1.43 18.94
CA PHE A 85 7.91 -2.32 19.31
C PHE A 85 9.27 -1.91 18.75
N LYS A 86 9.31 -1.02 17.76
CA LYS A 86 10.58 -0.68 17.12
C LYS A 86 11.21 0.56 17.75
N SER A 87 12.54 0.51 17.97
CA SER A 87 13.32 1.70 18.32
C SER A 87 13.12 2.78 17.24
N GLY A 88 12.77 3.99 17.63
CA GLY A 88 12.33 5.06 16.72
C GLY A 88 10.86 4.96 16.29
N GLY A 89 10.08 4.02 16.87
CA GLY A 89 8.63 3.96 16.67
C GLY A 89 7.90 5.05 17.45
N SER A 90 6.73 5.44 16.95
CA SER A 90 5.89 6.45 17.58
C SER A 90 4.41 6.13 17.41
N LEU A 91 3.62 6.38 18.46
CA LEU A 91 2.16 6.22 18.40
C LEU A 91 1.50 7.08 17.33
N PHE A 92 2.13 8.17 16.90
CA PHE A 92 1.63 8.99 15.79
C PHE A 92 1.58 8.25 14.45
N TYR A 93 2.36 7.17 14.27
CA TYR A 93 2.25 6.33 13.06
C TYR A 93 0.86 5.68 12.95
N LEU A 94 0.16 5.46 14.08
CA LEU A 94 -1.18 4.88 14.11
C LEU A 94 -2.26 5.79 13.49
N LEU A 95 -1.95 7.06 13.18
CA LEU A 95 -2.85 7.92 12.40
C LEU A 95 -3.29 7.26 11.08
N VAL A 96 -2.45 6.41 10.51
CA VAL A 96 -2.77 5.66 9.30
C VAL A 96 -4.02 4.79 9.44
N LEU A 97 -4.39 4.37 10.67
CA LEU A 97 -5.57 3.53 10.91
C LEU A 97 -6.89 4.22 10.52
N PHE A 98 -6.94 5.56 10.47
CA PHE A 98 -8.10 6.27 9.95
C PHE A 98 -8.37 5.98 8.46
N SER A 99 -7.38 5.50 7.71
CA SER A 99 -7.57 5.06 6.33
C SER A 99 -8.16 3.64 6.21
N PHE A 100 -8.20 2.85 7.28
CA PHE A 100 -8.56 1.42 7.27
C PHE A 100 -9.94 1.08 6.64
N PRO A 101 -11.00 1.90 6.75
CA PRO A 101 -12.26 1.61 6.06
C PRO A 101 -12.18 1.63 4.53
N MET A 102 -11.17 2.30 3.96
CA MET A 102 -11.05 2.49 2.51
C MET A 102 -10.65 1.21 1.75
N PRO A 103 -9.62 0.45 2.18
CA PRO A 103 -9.27 -0.81 1.53
C PRO A 103 -10.42 -1.83 1.60
N ILE A 104 -11.20 -1.84 2.70
CA ILE A 104 -12.38 -2.71 2.79
C ILE A 104 -13.39 -2.38 1.69
N LYS A 105 -13.64 -1.08 1.43
CA LYS A 105 -14.52 -0.65 0.34
C LYS A 105 -13.99 -1.07 -1.04
N ALA A 106 -12.68 -0.96 -1.26
CA ALA A 106 -12.04 -1.38 -2.50
C ALA A 106 -12.22 -2.90 -2.74
N ILE A 107 -11.87 -3.71 -1.73
CA ILE A 107 -12.00 -5.18 -1.77
C ILE A 107 -13.45 -5.62 -2.02
N ARG A 108 -14.41 -5.04 -1.29
CA ARG A 108 -15.85 -5.34 -1.49
C ARG A 108 -16.31 -5.01 -2.91
N ARG A 109 -15.84 -3.89 -3.49
CA ARG A 109 -16.19 -3.50 -4.86
C ARG A 109 -15.58 -4.45 -5.90
N PHE A 110 -14.33 -4.89 -5.74
CA PHE A 110 -13.74 -5.89 -6.62
C PHE A 110 -14.49 -7.22 -6.59
N ASN A 111 -14.97 -7.65 -5.42
CA ASN A 111 -15.75 -8.88 -5.29
C ASN A 111 -17.12 -8.82 -5.99
N LYS A 112 -17.77 -7.64 -6.02
CA LYS A 112 -19.11 -7.44 -6.58
C LYS A 112 -19.13 -7.21 -8.08
N ASN A 113 -18.00 -6.88 -8.71
CA ASN A 113 -17.93 -6.43 -10.10
C ASN A 113 -17.06 -7.36 -10.93
N ASP A 114 -17.49 -7.69 -12.16
CA ASP A 114 -16.82 -8.64 -13.03
C ASP A 114 -16.28 -8.04 -14.34
N THR A 115 -16.79 -6.87 -14.73
CA THR A 115 -16.33 -6.20 -15.96
C THR A 115 -15.30 -5.11 -15.66
N PRO A 116 -14.37 -4.82 -16.57
CA PRO A 116 -13.40 -3.76 -16.41
C PRO A 116 -14.04 -2.40 -16.08
N ALA A 117 -15.15 -2.05 -16.75
CA ALA A 117 -15.86 -0.80 -16.51
C ALA A 117 -16.48 -0.74 -15.11
N SER A 118 -17.12 -1.82 -14.64
CA SER A 118 -17.71 -1.87 -13.30
C SER A 118 -16.69 -1.91 -12.18
N MET A 119 -15.42 -2.27 -12.45
CA MET A 119 -14.32 -2.26 -11.48
C MET A 119 -13.65 -0.88 -11.32
N MET A 120 -13.95 0.11 -12.17
CA MET A 120 -13.38 1.47 -12.06
C MET A 120 -13.56 2.11 -10.67
N PRO A 121 -14.73 2.02 -10.01
CA PRO A 121 -14.91 2.53 -8.65
C PRO A 121 -14.06 1.79 -7.60
N ALA A 122 -13.73 0.52 -7.82
CA ALA A 122 -12.84 -0.24 -6.95
C ALA A 122 -11.40 0.26 -7.09
N MET A 123 -10.97 0.53 -8.32
CA MET A 123 -9.66 1.12 -8.59
C MET A 123 -9.51 2.51 -8.02
N ALA A 124 -10.50 3.38 -8.20
CA ALA A 124 -10.52 4.71 -7.60
C ALA A 124 -10.42 4.63 -6.07
N ALA A 125 -11.12 3.67 -5.44
CA ALA A 125 -11.02 3.41 -4.01
C ALA A 125 -9.60 2.94 -3.60
N THR A 126 -8.94 2.12 -4.42
CA THR A 126 -7.55 1.68 -4.18
C THR A 126 -6.59 2.87 -4.25
N GLY A 127 -6.69 3.70 -5.29
CA GLY A 127 -5.87 4.91 -5.42
C GLY A 127 -6.08 5.87 -4.25
N LYS A 128 -7.34 6.13 -3.88
CA LYS A 128 -7.67 6.97 -2.72
C LYS A 128 -7.11 6.39 -1.41
N THR A 129 -7.18 5.07 -1.22
CA THR A 129 -6.57 4.40 -0.06
C THR A 129 -5.07 4.68 0.00
N ASN A 130 -4.35 4.52 -1.10
CA ASN A 130 -2.92 4.76 -1.15
C ASN A 130 -2.56 6.22 -0.83
N THR A 131 -3.31 7.18 -1.38
CA THR A 131 -3.09 8.61 -1.11
C THR A 131 -3.33 8.95 0.36
N VAL A 132 -4.47 8.55 0.92
CA VAL A 132 -4.82 8.87 2.31
C VAL A 132 -3.89 8.14 3.29
N PHE A 133 -3.59 6.87 3.03
CA PHE A 133 -2.60 6.11 3.81
C PHE A 133 -1.25 6.83 3.81
N GLY A 134 -0.76 7.23 2.63
CA GLY A 134 0.53 7.91 2.49
C GLY A 134 0.58 9.24 3.23
N ILE A 135 -0.46 10.07 3.10
CA ILE A 135 -0.54 11.36 3.80
C ILE A 135 -0.56 11.16 5.32
N LEU A 136 -1.42 10.29 5.84
CA LEU A 136 -1.54 10.06 7.28
C LEU A 136 -0.26 9.45 7.87
N TYR A 137 0.39 8.55 7.13
CA TYR A 137 1.66 7.96 7.54
C TYR A 137 2.80 8.98 7.55
N ALA A 138 2.90 9.80 6.50
CA ALA A 138 3.88 10.89 6.43
C ALA A 138 3.67 11.91 7.55
N LEU A 139 2.43 12.31 7.85
CA LEU A 139 2.10 13.18 8.98
C LEU A 139 2.50 12.56 10.31
N GLY A 140 2.25 11.26 10.51
CA GLY A 140 2.66 10.55 11.72
C GLY A 140 4.19 10.57 11.91
N ILE A 141 4.95 10.31 10.85
CA ILE A 141 6.42 10.37 10.87
C ILE A 141 6.88 11.80 11.16
N TYR A 142 6.31 12.80 10.50
CA TYR A 142 6.66 14.20 10.67
C TYR A 142 6.42 14.69 12.10
N ILE A 143 5.25 14.40 12.69
CA ILE A 143 4.93 14.77 14.08
C ILE A 143 5.89 14.06 15.05
N SER A 144 6.20 12.79 14.80
CA SER A 144 7.18 12.05 15.62
C SER A 144 8.55 12.70 15.58
N ALA A 145 9.03 13.14 14.41
CA ALA A 145 10.30 13.81 14.26
C ALA A 145 10.33 15.17 15.01
N LEU A 146 9.25 15.95 14.93
CA LEU A 146 9.14 17.24 15.66
C LEU A 146 9.18 17.08 17.17
N LEU A 147 8.68 15.97 17.70
CA LEU A 147 8.62 15.68 19.14
C LEU A 147 9.85 14.91 19.65
N GLY A 148 10.90 14.80 18.85
CA GLY A 148 12.16 14.14 19.22
C GLY A 148 12.06 12.59 19.31
N GLY A 149 11.09 12.00 18.61
CA GLY A 149 10.85 10.56 18.61
C GLY A 149 11.62 9.76 17.56
N ILE A 150 12.48 10.41 16.76
CA ILE A 150 13.32 9.76 15.74
C ILE A 150 14.74 10.30 15.85
#